data_835098c01cdd7512c4cce142316c555c
#
_entry.id   835098c01cdd7512c4cce142316c555c
#
_cell.length_a   1.000
_cell.length_b   1.000
_cell.length_c   1.000
_cell.angle_alpha   90.00
_cell.angle_beta   90.00
_cell.angle_gamma   90.00
#
_symmetry.space_group_name_H-M   'P 1'
#
loop_
_entity.id
_entity.type
_entity.pdbx_description
1 polymer ?
#
loop_
_entity_poly.entity_id
_entity_poly.type
_entity_poly.pdbx_seq_one_letter_code
_entity_poly.pdbx_strand_id
1 'polypeptide(L)'
;MAVTLPKILVTFTQLATSFIQRSARGIAVLIVRDDTAGTGKTFFQYGDATQVSDTEFTPANQQYIKDALSFGPLRVSVVKIKTADDLAAAAAIFTQYEKTGWVTFAEGSSDDWSDLTSWIKAQEAAYKSWKAVCFKATAPDSMHIVNLSNEKVTFADTRGEVSGEKYCASLAGLLASCNVEQGATNKLCPNLTRVAVPEDPDTAVGAGKFLLINDDDEVRVGVDVNALTTTNGTTLTDDMKYIETMEAMDMLRDDITATFRDE
;
A
#
# COMPACT_ATOMS: atom_id res chain seq x y z
N MET A 1 -55.50 -10.16 -22.63
CA MET A 1 -54.04 -10.36 -22.49
C MET A 1 -53.50 -9.20 -21.66
N ALA A 2 -53.00 -9.50 -20.47
CA ALA A 2 -52.38 -8.48 -19.64
C ALA A 2 -50.96 -8.21 -20.17
N VAL A 3 -50.70 -6.99 -20.62
CA VAL A 3 -49.37 -6.55 -21.02
C VAL A 3 -48.57 -6.28 -19.75
N THR A 4 -47.63 -7.15 -19.42
CA THR A 4 -46.72 -6.94 -18.30
C THR A 4 -45.50 -6.19 -18.80
N LEU A 5 -45.08 -5.13 -18.08
CA LEU A 5 -43.85 -4.39 -18.34
C LEU A 5 -42.64 -5.33 -18.23
N PRO A 6 -41.64 -5.21 -19.13
CA PRO A 6 -40.44 -5.99 -19.03
C PRO A 6 -39.74 -5.69 -17.70
N LYS A 7 -39.55 -6.71 -16.87
CA LYS A 7 -38.72 -6.61 -15.67
C LYS A 7 -37.26 -6.84 -16.08
N ILE A 8 -36.50 -5.76 -16.17
CA ILE A 8 -35.02 -5.87 -16.21
C ILE A 8 -34.56 -6.09 -14.78
N LEU A 9 -34.34 -7.34 -14.41
CA LEU A 9 -33.73 -7.69 -13.13
C LEU A 9 -32.22 -7.74 -13.36
N VAL A 10 -31.53 -6.62 -13.11
CA VAL A 10 -30.07 -6.62 -13.09
C VAL A 10 -29.64 -7.16 -11.73
N THR A 11 -29.20 -8.41 -11.71
CA THR A 11 -28.74 -9.04 -10.46
C THR A 11 -27.26 -8.68 -10.24
N PHE A 12 -26.99 -7.63 -9.51
CA PHE A 12 -25.63 -7.21 -9.14
C PHE A 12 -24.98 -8.13 -8.08
N THR A 13 -25.68 -9.08 -7.52
CA THR A 13 -25.22 -9.91 -6.40
C THR A 13 -23.89 -10.64 -6.66
N GLN A 14 -23.65 -11.13 -7.85
CA GLN A 14 -22.44 -11.90 -8.17
C GLN A 14 -21.25 -11.01 -8.51
N LEU A 15 -21.48 -9.87 -9.16
CA LEU A 15 -20.48 -8.83 -9.39
C LEU A 15 -20.10 -8.14 -8.06
N ALA A 16 -21.06 -7.83 -7.20
CA ALA A 16 -20.78 -7.25 -5.90
C ALA A 16 -19.95 -8.18 -5.00
N THR A 17 -20.20 -9.48 -5.03
CA THR A 17 -19.43 -10.44 -4.22
C THR A 17 -17.99 -10.60 -4.74
N SER A 18 -17.77 -10.65 -6.05
CA SER A 18 -16.42 -10.70 -6.62
C SER A 18 -15.68 -9.36 -6.49
N PHE A 19 -16.41 -8.25 -6.51
CA PHE A 19 -15.91 -6.92 -6.29
C PHE A 19 -15.41 -6.74 -4.84
N ILE A 20 -16.20 -7.14 -3.85
CA ILE A 20 -15.84 -7.12 -2.43
C ILE A 20 -14.65 -8.04 -2.14
N GLN A 21 -14.57 -9.22 -2.78
CA GLN A 21 -13.43 -10.12 -2.62
C GLN A 21 -12.12 -9.57 -3.20
N ARG A 22 -12.17 -8.82 -4.31
CA ARG A 22 -10.98 -8.17 -4.89
C ARG A 22 -10.44 -7.08 -3.98
N SER A 23 -11.29 -6.30 -3.33
CA SER A 23 -10.89 -5.24 -2.40
C SER A 23 -10.53 -5.75 -1.01
N ALA A 24 -11.04 -6.91 -0.61
CA ALA A 24 -10.78 -7.50 0.71
C ALA A 24 -9.32 -7.96 0.89
N ARG A 25 -8.59 -8.19 -0.21
CA ARG A 25 -7.20 -8.65 -0.19
C ARG A 25 -6.43 -8.01 -1.34
N GLY A 26 -5.65 -6.98 -1.06
CA GLY A 26 -4.78 -6.32 -2.02
C GLY A 26 -3.41 -6.98 -2.14
N ILE A 27 -2.61 -6.41 -3.01
CA ILE A 27 -1.24 -6.83 -3.29
C ILE A 27 -0.29 -5.80 -2.69
N ALA A 28 0.66 -6.25 -1.86
CA ALA A 28 1.81 -5.44 -1.48
C ALA A 28 3.00 -5.80 -2.37
N VAL A 29 3.70 -4.79 -2.91
CA VAL A 29 4.90 -4.97 -3.71
C VAL A 29 6.08 -4.40 -2.93
N LEU A 30 6.94 -5.27 -2.43
CA LEU A 30 8.12 -4.88 -1.67
C LEU A 30 9.36 -4.91 -2.57
N ILE A 31 10.03 -3.77 -2.64
CA ILE A 31 11.34 -3.66 -3.30
C ILE A 31 12.39 -3.87 -2.22
N VAL A 32 13.18 -4.93 -2.35
CA VAL A 32 14.26 -5.26 -1.43
C VAL A 32 15.61 -5.22 -2.14
N ARG A 33 16.58 -4.52 -1.54
CA ARG A 33 17.98 -4.56 -1.96
C ARG A 33 18.66 -5.71 -1.25
N ASP A 34 19.07 -6.71 -2.03
CA ASP A 34 19.69 -7.91 -1.47
C ASP A 34 20.65 -8.55 -2.47
N ASP A 35 21.92 -8.59 -2.11
CA ASP A 35 22.98 -9.17 -2.93
C ASP A 35 23.20 -10.67 -2.68
N THR A 36 22.36 -11.32 -1.87
CA THR A 36 22.40 -12.76 -1.64
C THR A 36 22.23 -13.48 -2.98
N ALA A 37 23.15 -14.37 -3.33
CA ALA A 37 23.13 -15.05 -4.63
C ALA A 37 21.84 -15.90 -4.83
N GLY A 38 21.45 -16.67 -3.81
CA GLY A 38 20.23 -17.48 -3.84
C GLY A 38 20.09 -18.31 -5.12
N THR A 39 18.86 -18.43 -5.64
CA THR A 39 18.57 -19.08 -6.92
C THR A 39 18.76 -18.17 -8.14
N GLY A 40 19.15 -16.92 -7.95
CA GLY A 40 19.24 -15.92 -9.02
C GLY A 40 17.89 -15.36 -9.49
N LYS A 41 16.78 -15.71 -8.84
CA LYS A 41 15.47 -15.13 -9.12
C LYS A 41 15.42 -13.68 -8.59
N THR A 42 14.70 -12.83 -9.32
CA THR A 42 14.50 -11.42 -8.98
C THR A 42 13.08 -11.09 -8.57
N PHE A 43 12.14 -12.00 -8.77
CA PHE A 43 10.72 -11.82 -8.43
C PHE A 43 10.18 -13.04 -7.70
N PHE A 44 9.50 -12.77 -6.58
CA PHE A 44 8.90 -13.78 -5.72
C PHE A 44 7.48 -13.35 -5.34
N GLN A 45 6.59 -14.32 -5.10
CA GLN A 45 5.24 -14.08 -4.59
C GLN A 45 5.01 -14.99 -3.39
N TYR A 46 4.57 -14.39 -2.29
CA TYR A 46 4.29 -15.09 -1.04
C TYR A 46 2.86 -14.82 -0.59
N GLY A 47 2.13 -15.87 -0.24
CA GLY A 47 0.82 -15.79 0.40
C GLY A 47 0.88 -16.03 1.90
N ASP A 48 2.00 -16.61 2.39
CA ASP A 48 2.20 -16.96 3.78
C ASP A 48 3.65 -16.79 4.22
N ALA A 49 3.86 -16.40 5.47
CA ALA A 49 5.20 -16.14 6.04
C ALA A 49 6.09 -17.38 6.10
N THR A 50 5.51 -18.59 6.14
CA THR A 50 6.27 -19.85 6.15
C THR A 50 6.92 -20.17 4.81
N GLN A 51 6.47 -19.52 3.73
CA GLN A 51 7.02 -19.71 2.38
C GLN A 51 8.28 -18.88 2.13
N VAL A 52 8.57 -17.89 3.00
CA VAL A 52 9.72 -17.00 2.82
C VAL A 52 11.01 -17.77 3.01
N SER A 53 11.80 -17.85 1.93
CA SER A 53 13.04 -18.61 1.90
C SER A 53 14.15 -17.91 2.72
N ASP A 54 14.84 -18.69 3.53
CA ASP A 54 15.99 -18.26 4.32
C ASP A 54 17.31 -18.20 3.52
N THR A 55 17.31 -18.75 2.30
CA THR A 55 18.49 -18.77 1.40
C THR A 55 18.46 -17.70 0.33
N GLU A 56 17.31 -17.07 0.10
CA GLU A 56 17.13 -16.06 -0.96
C GLU A 56 17.38 -14.64 -0.49
N PHE A 57 17.19 -14.37 0.79
CA PHE A 57 17.24 -13.02 1.36
C PHE A 57 18.06 -12.99 2.64
N THR A 58 18.64 -11.81 2.93
CA THR A 58 19.20 -11.53 4.24
C THR A 58 18.13 -11.64 5.34
N PRO A 59 18.49 -11.94 6.60
CA PRO A 59 17.54 -12.03 7.71
C PRO A 59 16.69 -10.78 7.88
N ALA A 60 17.23 -9.58 7.64
CA ALA A 60 16.49 -8.33 7.72
C ALA A 60 15.40 -8.26 6.64
N ASN A 61 15.73 -8.58 5.40
CA ASN A 61 14.76 -8.58 4.29
C ASN A 61 13.69 -9.66 4.46
N GLN A 62 14.05 -10.85 4.98
CA GLN A 62 13.08 -11.88 5.34
C GLN A 62 12.07 -11.35 6.38
N GLN A 63 12.55 -10.59 7.37
CA GLN A 63 11.70 -10.05 8.41
C GLN A 63 10.71 -9.02 7.85
N TYR A 64 11.13 -8.10 6.97
CA TYR A 64 10.24 -7.15 6.30
C TYR A 64 9.15 -7.85 5.48
N ILE A 65 9.48 -8.92 4.77
CA ILE A 65 8.52 -9.71 4.01
C ILE A 65 7.50 -10.38 4.96
N LYS A 66 7.97 -10.98 6.04
CA LYS A 66 7.11 -11.62 7.06
C LYS A 66 6.22 -10.60 7.77
N ASP A 67 6.74 -9.41 8.08
CA ASP A 67 5.98 -8.33 8.69
C ASP A 67 4.83 -7.87 7.78
N ALA A 68 5.08 -7.71 6.48
CA ALA A 68 4.01 -7.37 5.54
C ALA A 68 2.96 -8.47 5.43
N LEU A 69 3.37 -9.74 5.42
CA LEU A 69 2.47 -10.90 5.36
C LEU A 69 1.63 -11.05 6.64
N SER A 70 2.11 -10.58 7.79
CA SER A 70 1.43 -10.71 9.09
C SER A 70 0.06 -10.03 9.12
N PHE A 71 -0.18 -9.04 8.26
CA PHE A 71 -1.47 -8.34 8.13
C PHE A 71 -2.47 -9.07 7.23
N GLY A 72 -2.08 -10.14 6.56
CA GLY A 72 -2.95 -10.98 5.75
C GLY A 72 -3.38 -10.38 4.40
N PRO A 73 -2.49 -9.68 3.65
CA PRO A 73 -2.78 -9.30 2.28
C PRO A 73 -3.03 -10.54 1.41
N LEU A 74 -3.61 -10.37 0.22
CA LEU A 74 -3.78 -11.48 -0.73
C LEU A 74 -2.44 -12.14 -1.04
N ARG A 75 -1.43 -11.32 -1.28
CA ARG A 75 -0.05 -11.75 -1.47
C ARG A 75 0.91 -10.57 -1.27
N VAL A 76 2.14 -10.91 -0.97
CA VAL A 76 3.28 -9.99 -1.01
C VAL A 76 4.16 -10.38 -2.20
N SER A 77 4.27 -9.49 -3.17
CA SER A 77 5.17 -9.63 -4.33
C SER A 77 6.47 -8.95 -4.00
N VAL A 78 7.56 -9.69 -3.99
CA VAL A 78 8.89 -9.20 -3.62
C VAL A 78 9.74 -9.07 -4.86
N VAL A 79 10.30 -7.88 -5.05
CA VAL A 79 11.27 -7.59 -6.11
C VAL A 79 12.64 -7.47 -5.49
N LYS A 80 13.50 -8.41 -5.81
CA LYS A 80 14.90 -8.44 -5.37
C LYS A 80 15.77 -7.73 -6.41
N ILE A 81 16.37 -6.64 -6.01
CA ILE A 81 17.32 -5.87 -6.81
C ILE A 81 18.69 -5.84 -6.10
N LYS A 82 19.74 -5.51 -6.82
CA LYS A 82 21.06 -5.32 -6.21
C LYS A 82 21.09 -4.02 -5.41
N THR A 83 22.01 -3.93 -4.48
CA THR A 83 22.19 -2.73 -3.66
C THR A 83 22.44 -1.46 -4.48
N ALA A 84 23.07 -1.59 -5.66
CA ALA A 84 23.35 -0.47 -6.55
C ALA A 84 22.21 -0.11 -7.52
N ASP A 85 21.14 -0.92 -7.57
CA ASP A 85 20.04 -0.72 -8.50
C ASP A 85 19.01 0.28 -7.93
N ASP A 86 18.26 0.90 -8.84
CA ASP A 86 17.26 1.93 -8.57
C ASP A 86 15.82 1.41 -8.76
N LEU A 87 14.85 2.32 -8.57
CA LEU A 87 13.44 2.05 -8.81
C LEU A 87 13.15 1.61 -10.25
N ALA A 88 13.86 2.13 -11.26
CA ALA A 88 13.61 1.78 -12.65
C ALA A 88 13.89 0.30 -12.92
N ALA A 89 14.97 -0.23 -12.32
CA ALA A 89 15.28 -1.66 -12.39
C ALA A 89 14.19 -2.51 -11.70
N ALA A 90 13.71 -2.09 -10.53
CA ALA A 90 12.62 -2.78 -9.84
C ALA A 90 11.31 -2.72 -10.63
N ALA A 91 10.93 -1.54 -11.15
CA ALA A 91 9.70 -1.34 -11.91
C ALA A 91 9.67 -2.17 -13.19
N ALA A 92 10.81 -2.30 -13.88
CA ALA A 92 10.92 -3.17 -15.05
C ALA A 92 10.60 -4.65 -14.74
N ILE A 93 10.76 -5.07 -13.48
CA ILE A 93 10.45 -6.43 -13.05
C ILE A 93 8.97 -6.53 -12.64
N PHE A 94 8.53 -5.79 -11.61
CA PHE A 94 7.19 -6.03 -11.03
C PHE A 94 6.04 -5.68 -11.97
N THR A 95 6.19 -4.71 -12.86
CA THR A 95 5.16 -4.36 -13.83
C THR A 95 4.88 -5.44 -14.89
N GLN A 96 5.75 -6.43 -15.01
CA GLN A 96 5.52 -7.60 -15.86
C GLN A 96 4.57 -8.62 -15.22
N TYR A 97 4.52 -8.65 -13.89
CA TYR A 97 3.76 -9.63 -13.12
C TYR A 97 2.52 -9.05 -12.45
N GLU A 98 2.58 -7.79 -12.02
CA GLU A 98 1.50 -7.07 -11.34
C GLU A 98 1.03 -5.88 -12.16
N LYS A 99 -0.26 -5.55 -12.05
CA LYS A 99 -0.86 -4.40 -12.73
C LYS A 99 -1.27 -3.30 -11.76
N THR A 100 -1.38 -3.63 -10.49
CA THR A 100 -1.73 -2.74 -9.37
C THR A 100 -1.10 -3.28 -8.09
N GLY A 101 -1.05 -2.48 -7.06
CA GLY A 101 -0.58 -2.86 -5.72
C GLY A 101 0.02 -1.69 -4.96
N TRP A 102 0.27 -1.92 -3.66
CA TRP A 102 0.95 -1.02 -2.77
C TRP A 102 2.46 -1.23 -2.86
N VAL A 103 3.16 -0.31 -3.51
CA VAL A 103 4.60 -0.41 -3.74
C VAL A 103 5.35 0.32 -2.64
N THR A 104 6.41 -0.27 -2.13
CA THR A 104 7.33 0.38 -1.20
C THR A 104 8.71 -0.26 -1.24
N PHE A 105 9.73 0.50 -0.83
CA PHE A 105 11.03 -0.06 -0.47
C PHE A 105 10.97 -0.60 0.96
N ALA A 106 11.59 -1.75 1.20
CA ALA A 106 11.74 -2.29 2.56
C ALA A 106 12.67 -1.40 3.41
N GLU A 107 13.72 -0.88 2.78
CA GLU A 107 14.61 0.16 3.31
C GLU A 107 14.90 1.16 2.20
N GLY A 108 14.20 2.29 2.20
CA GLY A 108 14.38 3.33 1.20
C GLY A 108 15.19 4.52 1.71
N SER A 109 15.92 5.17 0.81
CA SER A 109 16.55 6.46 1.01
C SER A 109 15.61 7.61 0.63
N SER A 110 16.00 8.85 0.91
CA SER A 110 15.26 10.04 0.46
C SER A 110 15.08 10.09 -1.06
N ASP A 111 16.10 9.63 -1.80
CA ASP A 111 16.07 9.60 -3.26
C ASP A 111 15.07 8.53 -3.76
N ASP A 112 15.04 7.36 -3.12
CA ASP A 112 14.08 6.31 -3.43
C ASP A 112 12.62 6.78 -3.24
N TRP A 113 12.36 7.54 -2.16
CA TRP A 113 11.02 8.11 -1.92
C TRP A 113 10.65 9.18 -2.94
N SER A 114 11.62 9.97 -3.40
CA SER A 114 11.43 10.96 -4.47
C SER A 114 11.13 10.29 -5.82
N ASP A 115 11.90 9.26 -6.16
CA ASP A 115 11.73 8.50 -7.40
C ASP A 115 10.38 7.75 -7.40
N LEU A 116 10.02 7.11 -6.28
CA LEU A 116 8.75 6.42 -6.13
C LEU A 116 7.57 7.39 -6.24
N THR A 117 7.69 8.58 -5.64
CA THR A 117 6.69 9.65 -5.78
C THR A 117 6.52 10.06 -7.24
N SER A 118 7.60 10.28 -7.96
CA SER A 118 7.59 10.66 -9.37
C SER A 118 6.99 9.56 -10.24
N TRP A 119 7.33 8.32 -9.97
CA TRP A 119 6.81 7.17 -10.68
C TRP A 119 5.30 7.01 -10.46
N ILE A 120 4.80 7.13 -9.22
CA ILE A 120 3.35 7.05 -8.92
C ILE A 120 2.59 8.18 -9.64
N LYS A 121 3.08 9.41 -9.62
CA LYS A 121 2.45 10.52 -10.35
C LYS A 121 2.36 10.25 -11.85
N ALA A 122 3.37 9.61 -12.44
CA ALA A 122 3.32 9.18 -13.84
C ALA A 122 2.28 8.07 -14.07
N GLN A 123 2.09 7.14 -13.10
CA GLN A 123 1.04 6.13 -13.17
C GLN A 123 -0.37 6.75 -13.02
N GLU A 124 -0.55 7.71 -12.10
CA GLU A 124 -1.80 8.49 -11.98
C GLU A 124 -2.17 9.17 -13.31
N ALA A 125 -1.21 9.86 -13.93
CA ALA A 125 -1.41 10.51 -15.22
C ALA A 125 -1.75 9.52 -16.35
N ALA A 126 -1.34 8.25 -16.22
CA ALA A 126 -1.67 7.16 -17.12
C ALA A 126 -2.94 6.37 -16.70
N TYR A 127 -3.69 6.88 -15.72
CA TYR A 127 -4.92 6.26 -15.20
C TYR A 127 -4.72 4.82 -14.70
N LYS A 128 -3.60 4.52 -14.07
CA LYS A 128 -3.29 3.23 -13.47
C LYS A 128 -3.43 3.30 -11.95
N SER A 129 -3.88 2.21 -11.35
CA SER A 129 -4.19 2.09 -9.91
C SER A 129 -2.98 1.65 -9.06
N TRP A 130 -1.78 2.08 -9.41
CA TRP A 130 -0.60 1.87 -8.58
C TRP A 130 -0.61 2.81 -7.39
N LYS A 131 -0.24 2.29 -6.22
CA LYS A 131 -0.17 3.05 -4.98
C LYS A 131 1.19 2.85 -4.32
N ALA A 132 1.59 3.78 -3.47
CA ALA A 132 2.85 3.67 -2.76
C ALA A 132 2.75 4.04 -1.29
N VAL A 133 3.59 3.40 -0.50
CA VAL A 133 3.96 3.84 0.84
C VAL A 133 5.35 4.44 0.78
N CYS A 134 5.46 5.71 1.16
CA CYS A 134 6.72 6.45 1.26
C CYS A 134 6.96 6.87 2.70
N PHE A 135 8.21 7.15 3.04
CA PHE A 135 8.57 7.70 4.34
C PHE A 135 9.09 9.11 4.19
N LYS A 136 8.38 10.08 4.83
CA LYS A 136 8.74 11.51 4.84
C LYS A 136 9.10 12.06 3.45
N ALA A 137 8.40 11.59 2.41
CA ALA A 137 8.58 12.12 1.06
C ALA A 137 8.25 13.61 1.03
N THR A 138 9.05 14.39 0.30
CA THR A 138 8.91 15.84 0.21
C THR A 138 7.78 16.21 -0.75
N ALA A 139 6.72 16.84 -0.23
CA ALA A 139 5.58 17.36 -0.99
C ALA A 139 5.04 16.38 -2.07
N PRO A 140 4.68 15.15 -1.70
CA PRO A 140 4.25 14.15 -2.67
C PRO A 140 2.96 14.54 -3.39
N ASP A 141 2.02 15.22 -2.71
CA ASP A 141 0.76 15.73 -3.24
C ASP A 141 0.14 14.80 -4.30
N SER A 142 -0.30 13.64 -3.86
CA SER A 142 -0.85 12.56 -4.70
C SER A 142 -1.87 11.77 -3.91
N MET A 143 -2.98 11.42 -4.55
CA MET A 143 -4.05 10.60 -3.97
C MET A 143 -3.70 9.10 -3.86
N HIS A 144 -2.61 8.67 -4.51
CA HIS A 144 -2.14 7.28 -4.48
C HIS A 144 -0.85 7.09 -3.67
N ILE A 145 -0.44 8.09 -2.89
CA ILE A 145 0.73 7.99 -2.01
C ILE A 145 0.30 8.11 -0.56
N VAL A 146 0.76 7.19 0.26
CA VAL A 146 0.69 7.25 1.72
C VAL A 146 2.06 7.65 2.25
N ASN A 147 2.14 8.83 2.90
CA ASN A 147 3.38 9.40 3.36
C ASN A 147 3.54 9.21 4.87
N LEU A 148 4.09 8.08 5.28
CA LEU A 148 4.36 7.77 6.71
C LEU A 148 5.31 8.81 7.31
N SER A 149 4.93 9.39 8.43
CA SER A 149 5.66 10.53 9.00
C SER A 149 6.09 10.35 10.47
N ASN A 150 5.79 9.23 11.11
CA ASN A 150 6.33 8.91 12.43
C ASN A 150 7.85 8.77 12.36
N GLU A 151 8.60 9.57 13.12
CA GLU A 151 10.06 9.54 13.08
C GLU A 151 10.64 8.21 13.54
N LYS A 152 10.03 7.66 14.59
CA LYS A 152 10.45 6.44 15.23
C LYS A 152 9.27 5.53 15.51
N VAL A 153 9.51 4.24 15.39
CA VAL A 153 8.60 3.17 15.77
C VAL A 153 9.35 2.19 16.66
N THR A 154 8.66 1.57 17.62
CA THR A 154 9.21 0.53 18.48
C THR A 154 8.52 -0.78 18.16
N PHE A 155 9.26 -1.72 17.58
CA PHE A 155 8.75 -3.06 17.31
C PHE A 155 8.58 -3.86 18.62
N ALA A 156 7.60 -4.76 18.62
CA ALA A 156 7.35 -5.66 19.74
C ALA A 156 8.41 -6.78 19.89
N ASP A 157 9.27 -6.92 18.90
CA ASP A 157 10.34 -7.90 18.88
C ASP A 157 11.72 -7.30 19.31
N THR A 158 12.79 -8.03 19.05
CA THR A 158 14.16 -7.65 19.44
C THR A 158 14.73 -6.45 18.68
N ARG A 159 14.05 -5.93 17.63
CA ARG A 159 14.46 -4.73 16.89
C ARG A 159 14.35 -3.46 17.75
N GLY A 160 13.38 -3.43 18.68
CA GLY A 160 13.16 -2.28 19.55
C GLY A 160 12.83 -1.00 18.80
N GLU A 161 13.33 0.14 19.29
CA GLU A 161 13.11 1.45 18.68
C GLU A 161 14.02 1.63 17.43
N VAL A 162 13.40 1.93 16.30
CA VAL A 162 14.06 2.17 15.01
C VAL A 162 13.44 3.36 14.28
N SER A 163 14.04 3.81 13.17
CA SER A 163 13.45 4.82 12.28
C SER A 163 12.13 4.33 11.68
N GLY A 164 11.17 5.25 11.50
CA GLY A 164 9.85 4.95 10.97
C GLY A 164 9.86 4.36 9.54
N GLU A 165 10.91 4.61 8.76
CA GLU A 165 11.06 4.01 7.42
C GLU A 165 11.01 2.48 7.44
N LYS A 166 11.53 1.85 8.52
CA LYS A 166 11.53 0.40 8.71
C LYS A 166 10.12 -0.20 8.82
N TYR A 167 9.10 0.63 8.99
CA TYR A 167 7.71 0.22 9.05
C TYR A 167 7.00 0.27 7.71
N CYS A 168 7.58 0.84 6.67
CA CYS A 168 6.93 0.98 5.36
C CYS A 168 6.50 -0.37 4.77
N ALA A 169 7.30 -1.42 4.92
CA ALA A 169 6.93 -2.76 4.47
C ALA A 169 5.70 -3.32 5.21
N SER A 170 5.66 -3.18 6.54
CA SER A 170 4.50 -3.55 7.38
C SER A 170 3.26 -2.76 6.97
N LEU A 171 3.41 -1.44 6.78
CA LEU A 171 2.31 -0.56 6.40
C LEU A 171 1.75 -0.90 5.01
N ALA A 172 2.60 -1.23 4.04
CA ALA A 172 2.14 -1.70 2.73
C ALA A 172 1.33 -2.99 2.84
N GLY A 173 1.74 -3.94 3.69
CA GLY A 173 0.99 -5.15 3.99
C GLY A 173 -0.35 -4.86 4.67
N LEU A 174 -0.37 -3.93 5.65
CA LEU A 174 -1.58 -3.48 6.34
C LEU A 174 -2.57 -2.86 5.35
N LEU A 175 -2.13 -1.89 4.53
CA LEU A 175 -2.99 -1.21 3.55
C LEU A 175 -3.50 -2.19 2.49
N ALA A 176 -2.66 -3.10 2.01
CA ALA A 176 -3.07 -4.16 1.10
C ALA A 176 -4.07 -5.15 1.73
N SER A 177 -4.13 -5.27 3.05
CA SER A 177 -5.11 -6.09 3.77
C SER A 177 -6.43 -5.39 4.04
N CYS A 178 -6.51 -4.06 3.87
CA CYS A 178 -7.73 -3.29 4.05
C CYS A 178 -8.71 -3.56 2.91
N ASN A 179 -9.99 -3.36 3.19
CA ASN A 179 -11.07 -3.42 2.21
C ASN A 179 -11.85 -2.11 2.20
N VAL A 180 -12.71 -1.96 1.20
CA VAL A 180 -13.56 -0.76 1.01
C VAL A 180 -14.56 -0.55 2.16
N GLU A 181 -14.88 -1.61 2.92
CA GLU A 181 -15.85 -1.51 4.02
C GLU A 181 -15.20 -1.07 5.33
N GLN A 182 -13.91 -1.31 5.51
CA GLN A 182 -13.24 -1.13 6.81
C GLN A 182 -12.10 -0.12 6.79
N GLY A 183 -11.68 0.42 5.65
CA GLY A 183 -10.58 1.38 5.59
C GLY A 183 -9.37 0.99 6.48
N ALA A 184 -8.45 1.92 6.66
CA ALA A 184 -7.30 1.72 7.54
C ALA A 184 -7.41 2.49 8.88
N THR A 185 -8.35 3.41 9.04
CA THR A 185 -8.53 4.21 10.26
C THR A 185 -8.72 3.30 11.48
N ASN A 186 -8.04 3.59 12.56
CA ASN A 186 -8.03 2.82 13.81
C ASN A 186 -7.54 1.37 13.71
N LYS A 187 -6.99 0.96 12.57
CA LYS A 187 -6.49 -0.41 12.40
C LYS A 187 -5.30 -0.66 13.34
N LEU A 188 -5.34 -1.79 14.02
CA LEU A 188 -4.30 -2.19 14.97
C LEU A 188 -2.98 -2.54 14.24
N CYS A 189 -1.87 -2.10 14.83
CA CYS A 189 -0.51 -2.44 14.41
C CYS A 189 0.13 -3.38 15.44
N PRO A 190 -0.19 -4.68 15.44
CA PRO A 190 0.15 -5.60 16.54
C PRO A 190 1.65 -5.89 16.66
N ASN A 191 2.43 -5.57 15.64
CA ASN A 191 3.89 -5.72 15.65
C ASN A 191 4.63 -4.50 16.22
N LEU A 192 3.89 -3.47 16.67
CA LEU A 192 4.45 -2.30 17.34
C LEU A 192 3.98 -2.20 18.78
N THR A 193 4.83 -1.65 19.64
CA THR A 193 4.50 -1.31 21.04
C THR A 193 4.40 0.19 21.27
N ARG A 194 5.08 1.00 20.44
CA ARG A 194 5.09 2.45 20.58
C ARG A 194 5.49 3.15 19.26
N VAL A 195 5.04 4.39 19.08
CA VAL A 195 5.47 5.28 18.01
C VAL A 195 5.75 6.68 18.53
N ALA A 196 6.68 7.38 17.88
CA ALA A 196 6.85 8.81 18.09
C ALA A 196 5.76 9.56 17.32
N VAL A 197 4.90 10.28 18.03
CA VAL A 197 3.84 11.12 17.45
C VAL A 197 4.33 12.58 17.47
N PRO A 198 4.12 13.38 16.40
CA PRO A 198 4.46 14.81 16.40
C PRO A 198 3.64 15.57 17.43
N GLU A 199 4.11 16.76 17.84
CA GLU A 199 3.42 17.62 18.82
C GLU A 199 2.01 18.03 18.36
N ASP A 200 1.82 18.24 17.06
CA ASP A 200 0.53 18.59 16.47
C ASP A 200 0.17 17.56 15.38
N PRO A 201 -0.45 16.44 15.77
CA PRO A 201 -0.83 15.40 14.82
C PRO A 201 -1.95 15.84 13.87
N ASP A 202 -2.88 16.71 14.31
CA ASP A 202 -4.00 17.17 13.48
C ASP A 202 -3.49 18.02 12.30
N THR A 203 -2.59 18.95 12.57
CA THR A 203 -1.92 19.73 11.50
C THR A 203 -1.11 18.84 10.57
N ALA A 204 -0.45 17.81 11.09
CA ALA A 204 0.31 16.88 10.28
C ALA A 204 -0.59 16.06 9.34
N VAL A 205 -1.70 15.54 9.86
CA VAL A 205 -2.72 14.81 9.06
C VAL A 205 -3.35 15.74 8.02
N GLY A 206 -3.71 16.97 8.40
CA GLY A 206 -4.22 17.97 7.48
C GLY A 206 -3.26 18.33 6.34
N ALA A 207 -1.95 18.14 6.54
CA ALA A 207 -0.91 18.30 5.54
C ALA A 207 -0.62 17.02 4.73
N GLY A 208 -1.51 16.02 4.75
CA GLY A 208 -1.37 14.77 3.99
C GLY A 208 -0.30 13.82 4.54
N LYS A 209 0.03 13.94 5.83
CA LYS A 209 0.96 13.02 6.50
C LYS A 209 0.18 11.89 7.14
N PHE A 210 0.55 10.66 6.82
CA PHE A 210 0.00 9.47 7.45
C PHE A 210 0.70 9.24 8.79
N LEU A 211 -0.09 9.06 9.86
CA LEU A 211 0.41 8.88 11.21
C LEU A 211 -0.15 7.62 11.85
N LEU A 212 0.74 6.92 12.54
CA LEU A 212 0.38 5.96 13.58
C LEU A 212 0.31 6.69 14.92
N ILE A 213 -0.61 6.29 15.78
CA ILE A 213 -0.83 6.86 17.10
C ILE A 213 -0.72 5.80 18.19
N ASN A 214 -0.38 6.23 19.39
CA ASN A 214 -0.45 5.38 20.58
C ASN A 214 -1.87 5.49 21.15
N ASP A 215 -2.51 4.36 21.36
CA ASP A 215 -3.84 4.21 21.98
C ASP A 215 -3.69 3.28 23.18
N ASP A 216 -3.52 3.85 24.36
CA ASP A 216 -3.10 3.16 25.57
C ASP A 216 -1.83 2.32 25.37
N ASP A 217 -1.93 1.00 25.46
CA ASP A 217 -0.83 0.05 25.28
C ASP A 217 -0.69 -0.47 23.84
N GLU A 218 -1.51 0.04 22.91
CA GLU A 218 -1.54 -0.38 21.51
C GLU A 218 -1.10 0.73 20.57
N VAL A 219 -0.65 0.34 19.39
CA VAL A 219 -0.40 1.28 18.27
C VAL A 219 -1.45 1.05 17.21
N ARG A 220 -2.07 2.15 16.76
CA ARG A 220 -3.11 2.13 15.74
C ARG A 220 -2.82 3.13 14.63
N VAL A 221 -3.45 2.92 13.49
CA VAL A 221 -3.53 3.95 12.45
C VAL A 221 -4.40 5.09 12.97
N GLY A 222 -3.92 6.32 12.87
CA GLY A 222 -4.70 7.50 13.25
C GLY A 222 -5.89 7.70 12.30
N VAL A 223 -5.61 8.25 11.15
CA VAL A 223 -6.61 8.44 10.06
C VAL A 223 -6.00 7.95 8.75
N ASP A 224 -6.81 7.30 7.90
CA ASP A 224 -6.39 6.73 6.63
C ASP A 224 -6.31 7.78 5.49
N VAL A 225 -5.47 8.76 5.68
CA VAL A 225 -5.25 9.81 4.68
C VAL A 225 -4.11 9.46 3.73
N ASN A 226 -4.29 9.86 2.47
CA ASN A 226 -3.20 9.89 1.49
C ASN A 226 -2.50 11.27 1.50
N ALA A 227 -1.53 11.45 0.61
CA ALA A 227 -0.72 12.66 0.58
C ALA A 227 -1.31 13.79 -0.29
N LEU A 228 -2.56 13.70 -0.72
CA LEU A 228 -3.22 14.75 -1.49
C LEU A 228 -3.45 15.99 -0.63
N THR A 229 -2.89 17.11 -1.03
CA THR A 229 -3.05 18.41 -0.34
C THR A 229 -3.73 19.45 -1.22
N THR A 230 -3.56 19.35 -2.54
CA THR A 230 -4.14 20.30 -3.50
C THR A 230 -5.47 19.77 -4.01
N THR A 231 -6.56 20.45 -3.67
CA THR A 231 -7.91 20.15 -4.17
C THR A 231 -8.45 21.36 -4.94
N ASN A 232 -9.35 21.12 -5.91
CA ASN A 232 -9.97 22.16 -6.73
C ASN A 232 -11.51 22.20 -6.59
N GLY A 233 -12.08 21.35 -5.74
CA GLY A 233 -13.52 21.28 -5.46
C GLY A 233 -14.39 20.75 -6.59
N THR A 234 -13.81 20.29 -7.71
CA THR A 234 -14.56 19.76 -8.87
C THR A 234 -14.07 18.41 -9.30
N THR A 235 -12.83 18.29 -9.74
CA THR A 235 -12.20 17.03 -10.19
C THR A 235 -11.28 16.42 -9.13
N LEU A 236 -10.78 17.24 -8.21
CA LEU A 236 -10.02 16.83 -7.04
C LEU A 236 -10.75 17.39 -5.81
N THR A 237 -11.51 16.54 -5.13
CA THR A 237 -12.34 16.88 -3.99
C THR A 237 -11.68 16.45 -2.67
N ASP A 238 -12.16 16.98 -1.54
CA ASP A 238 -11.57 16.67 -0.24
C ASP A 238 -11.76 15.21 0.19
N ASP A 239 -12.80 14.56 -0.30
CA ASP A 239 -13.05 13.12 -0.05
C ASP A 239 -11.96 12.22 -0.67
N MET A 240 -11.28 12.68 -1.72
CA MET A 240 -10.16 11.96 -2.35
C MET A 240 -8.89 11.93 -1.50
N LYS A 241 -8.86 12.66 -0.39
CA LYS A 241 -7.79 12.59 0.61
C LYS A 241 -7.83 11.30 1.44
N TYR A 242 -8.94 10.56 1.41
CA TYR A 242 -9.09 9.30 2.13
C TYR A 242 -8.72 8.10 1.24
N ILE A 243 -7.93 7.19 1.82
CA ILE A 243 -7.44 6.00 1.11
C ILE A 243 -8.61 5.12 0.67
N GLU A 244 -9.58 4.87 1.55
CA GLU A 244 -10.75 4.03 1.24
C GLU A 244 -11.57 4.57 0.07
N THR A 245 -11.72 5.91 -0.03
CA THR A 245 -12.41 6.55 -1.15
C THR A 245 -11.68 6.28 -2.46
N MET A 246 -10.35 6.43 -2.46
CA MET A 246 -9.53 6.19 -3.65
C MET A 246 -9.50 4.71 -4.04
N GLU A 247 -9.45 3.79 -3.06
CA GLU A 247 -9.57 2.36 -3.30
C GLU A 247 -10.89 2.00 -3.99
N ALA A 248 -12.01 2.58 -3.54
CA ALA A 248 -13.33 2.37 -4.16
C ALA A 248 -13.38 2.93 -5.59
N MET A 249 -12.85 4.13 -5.81
CA MET A 249 -12.84 4.77 -7.13
C MET A 249 -11.95 4.01 -8.14
N ASP A 250 -10.77 3.59 -7.70
CA ASP A 250 -9.87 2.80 -8.53
C ASP A 250 -10.48 1.46 -8.92
N MET A 251 -11.13 0.79 -7.97
CA MET A 251 -11.77 -0.48 -8.21
C MET A 251 -12.91 -0.35 -9.21
N LEU A 252 -13.78 0.67 -9.07
CA LEU A 252 -14.84 0.96 -10.04
C LEU A 252 -14.27 1.22 -11.44
N ARG A 253 -13.21 2.02 -11.55
CA ARG A 253 -12.56 2.31 -12.82
C ARG A 253 -11.98 1.06 -13.46
N ASP A 254 -11.30 0.22 -12.69
CA ASP A 254 -10.65 -1.00 -13.19
C ASP A 254 -11.70 -2.03 -13.66
N ASP A 255 -12.83 -2.17 -12.94
CA ASP A 255 -13.94 -3.05 -13.33
C ASP A 255 -14.65 -2.55 -14.59
N ILE A 256 -14.91 -1.25 -14.71
CA ILE A 256 -15.48 -0.65 -15.92
C ILE A 256 -14.52 -0.90 -17.09
N THR A 257 -13.23 -0.61 -16.92
CA THR A 257 -12.23 -0.79 -17.98
C THR A 257 -12.10 -2.25 -18.40
N ALA A 258 -12.15 -3.19 -17.46
CA ALA A 258 -12.13 -4.62 -17.77
C ALA A 258 -13.36 -5.06 -18.56
N THR A 259 -14.54 -4.61 -18.15
CA THR A 259 -15.81 -4.94 -18.85
C THR A 259 -15.81 -4.46 -20.31
N PHE A 260 -15.39 -3.23 -20.56
CA PHE A 260 -15.34 -2.69 -21.93
C PHE A 260 -14.24 -3.29 -22.81
N ARG A 261 -13.24 -3.92 -22.23
CA ARG A 261 -12.19 -4.59 -23.01
C ARG A 261 -12.57 -6.00 -23.43
N ASP A 262 -13.45 -6.65 -22.68
CA ASP A 262 -13.90 -8.01 -22.95
C ASP A 262 -15.13 -8.09 -23.88
N GLU A 263 -15.68 -6.92 -24.30
CA GLU A 263 -16.68 -6.77 -25.38
C GLU A 263 -16.00 -6.51 -26.73
#